data_a71a6162855faba3ff572b93db8b593d
#
_entry.id   a71a6162855faba3ff572b93db8b593d
#
_cell.length_a   1.000
_cell.length_b   1.000
_cell.length_c   1.000
_cell.angle_alpha   90.00
_cell.angle_beta   90.00
_cell.angle_gamma   90.00
#
_symmetry.space_group_name_H-M   'P 1'
#
loop_
_entity.id
_entity.type
_entity.pdbx_description
1 polymer ?
#
loop_
_entity_poly.entity_id
_entity_poly.type
_entity_poly.pdbx_seq_one_letter_code
_entity_poly.pdbx_strand_id
1 'polypeptide(L)'
;MHERRFTLPTGEMAALEIGNEKTADLSVVFLHGWLDNAGSFKALMEQIHQLNPKLHLLAVDQFGHGLSSHKSRDNYYPFHDYIADMYQLLDELSPNRLMLVGHSLGALIASCYSAAFPEQVEALVQIEGTGPLTESPSNSLQRLRNGVLSRIRQQNKPERALASFDLALKLRMQANQLSADQLLPIVERGTEYRDNKWYWRHDAKLKCDSLYRMAREHANSITSQIRCPHLIVLGDQGFQHLPSNQVDWGENPPQVVSVAGGHHCHLEQILEVAKRILGVVNKI
;
A
#
# COMPACT_ATOMS: atom_id res chain seq x y z
N MET A 1 0.10 -17.77 9.88
CA MET A 1 -0.50 -16.83 8.90
C MET A 1 -1.63 -17.54 8.19
N HIS A 2 -2.78 -16.88 8.02
CA HIS A 2 -3.96 -17.41 7.33
C HIS A 2 -4.62 -16.32 6.49
N GLU A 3 -5.50 -16.75 5.57
CA GLU A 3 -6.33 -15.83 4.78
C GLU A 3 -7.52 -15.36 5.62
N ARG A 4 -7.81 -14.06 5.52
CA ARG A 4 -9.03 -13.45 6.06
C ARG A 4 -9.77 -12.69 4.95
N ARG A 5 -11.09 -12.63 5.05
CA ARG A 5 -11.94 -11.89 4.12
C ARG A 5 -12.90 -11.01 4.88
N PHE A 6 -13.09 -9.81 4.38
CA PHE A 6 -14.02 -8.82 4.92
C PHE A 6 -15.07 -8.53 3.85
N THR A 7 -16.34 -8.65 4.22
CA THR A 7 -17.45 -8.29 3.34
C THR A 7 -17.81 -6.84 3.61
N LEU A 8 -17.38 -5.95 2.75
CA LEU A 8 -17.62 -4.51 2.86
C LEU A 8 -18.76 -4.08 1.92
N PRO A 9 -19.41 -2.94 2.14
CA PRO A 9 -20.45 -2.43 1.24
C PRO A 9 -20.01 -2.29 -0.22
N THR A 10 -18.72 -2.05 -0.45
CA THR A 10 -18.12 -1.86 -1.78
C THR A 10 -17.58 -3.14 -2.41
N GLY A 11 -17.57 -4.27 -1.68
CA GLY A 11 -17.08 -5.56 -2.16
C GLY A 11 -16.34 -6.36 -1.10
N GLU A 12 -15.73 -7.47 -1.50
CA GLU A 12 -14.93 -8.30 -0.60
C GLU A 12 -13.47 -7.87 -0.62
N MET A 13 -12.89 -7.65 0.57
CA MET A 13 -11.47 -7.35 0.75
C MET A 13 -10.77 -8.55 1.39
N ALA A 14 -9.71 -9.04 0.75
CA ALA A 14 -8.89 -10.15 1.22
C ALA A 14 -7.66 -9.64 1.97
N ALA A 15 -7.16 -10.42 2.91
CA ALA A 15 -5.99 -10.10 3.70
C ALA A 15 -5.21 -11.34 4.12
N LEU A 16 -3.93 -11.15 4.43
CA LEU A 16 -3.10 -12.10 5.19
C LEU A 16 -3.09 -11.67 6.66
N GLU A 17 -3.31 -12.59 7.57
CA GLU A 17 -3.44 -12.31 9.01
C GLU A 17 -2.54 -13.19 9.85
N ILE A 18 -1.93 -12.61 10.89
CA ILE A 18 -1.22 -13.30 11.99
C ILE A 18 -1.69 -12.70 13.31
N GLY A 19 -1.98 -13.56 14.29
CA GLY A 19 -2.49 -13.15 15.60
C GLY A 19 -4.02 -13.05 15.60
N ASN A 20 -4.54 -12.33 16.60
CA ASN A 20 -5.98 -12.15 16.79
C ASN A 20 -6.26 -10.74 17.33
N GLU A 21 -7.05 -9.96 16.63
CA GLU A 21 -7.40 -8.57 16.98
C GLU A 21 -8.09 -8.44 18.34
N LYS A 22 -8.82 -9.48 18.77
CA LYS A 22 -9.55 -9.46 20.04
C LYS A 22 -8.67 -9.65 21.27
N THR A 23 -7.51 -10.28 21.09
CA THR A 23 -6.58 -10.60 22.19
C THR A 23 -5.30 -9.80 22.13
N ALA A 24 -5.00 -9.18 21.01
CA ALA A 24 -3.82 -8.33 20.85
C ALA A 24 -4.06 -6.94 21.41
N ASP A 25 -3.01 -6.37 22.00
CA ASP A 25 -3.04 -4.99 22.50
C ASP A 25 -3.00 -3.96 21.35
N LEU A 26 -2.41 -4.33 20.22
CA LEU A 26 -2.22 -3.47 19.05
C LEU A 26 -2.39 -4.27 17.76
N SER A 27 -3.20 -3.73 16.84
CA SER A 27 -3.29 -4.20 15.45
C SER A 27 -2.39 -3.36 14.56
N VAL A 28 -1.54 -4.01 13.77
CA VAL A 28 -0.70 -3.39 12.74
C VAL A 28 -1.26 -3.75 11.38
N VAL A 29 -1.78 -2.76 10.66
CA VAL A 29 -2.40 -2.94 9.34
C VAL A 29 -1.45 -2.45 8.26
N PHE A 30 -1.15 -3.33 7.30
CA PHE A 30 -0.18 -3.10 6.23
C PHE A 30 -0.89 -2.83 4.90
N LEU A 31 -0.47 -1.76 4.20
CA LEU A 31 -1.00 -1.31 2.93
C LEU A 31 0.10 -1.36 1.86
N HIS A 32 -0.08 -2.19 0.86
CA HIS A 32 0.91 -2.42 -0.19
C HIS A 32 0.99 -1.30 -1.25
N GLY A 33 2.04 -1.33 -2.07
CA GLY A 33 2.24 -0.44 -3.21
C GLY A 33 1.35 -0.76 -4.42
N TRP A 34 1.32 0.16 -5.38
CA TRP A 34 0.58 0.00 -6.62
C TRP A 34 1.03 -1.25 -7.39
N LEU A 35 0.06 -2.09 -7.82
CA LEU A 35 0.22 -3.38 -8.49
C LEU A 35 0.94 -4.47 -7.66
N ASP A 36 1.17 -4.24 -6.36
CA ASP A 36 1.53 -5.28 -5.41
C ASP A 36 0.24 -5.92 -4.80
N ASN A 37 0.39 -6.59 -3.70
CA ASN A 37 -0.68 -7.19 -2.91
C ASN A 37 -0.15 -7.51 -1.49
N ALA A 38 -0.98 -8.10 -0.63
CA ALA A 38 -0.62 -8.47 0.74
C ALA A 38 0.62 -9.37 0.83
N GLY A 39 0.92 -10.15 -0.21
CA GLY A 39 2.13 -10.97 -0.30
C GLY A 39 3.43 -10.17 -0.16
N SER A 40 3.41 -8.86 -0.48
CA SER A 40 4.53 -7.93 -0.29
C SER A 40 4.98 -7.81 1.19
N PHE A 41 4.08 -8.06 2.13
CA PHE A 41 4.40 -7.98 3.56
C PHE A 41 4.55 -9.34 4.25
N LYS A 42 4.39 -10.46 3.52
CA LYS A 42 4.39 -11.80 4.12
C LYS A 42 5.62 -12.05 4.99
N ALA A 43 6.81 -11.90 4.42
CA ALA A 43 8.07 -12.15 5.15
C ALA A 43 8.31 -11.14 6.27
N LEU A 44 7.92 -9.87 6.09
CA LEU A 44 8.03 -8.84 7.11
C LEU A 44 7.09 -9.13 8.30
N MET A 45 5.85 -9.54 8.06
CA MET A 45 4.90 -9.93 9.10
C MET A 45 5.40 -11.15 9.89
N GLU A 46 5.93 -12.17 9.21
CA GLU A 46 6.53 -13.35 9.84
C GLU A 46 7.70 -12.95 10.76
N GLN A 47 8.56 -12.05 10.29
CA GLN A 47 9.69 -11.53 11.08
C GLN A 47 9.24 -10.70 12.28
N ILE A 48 8.23 -9.84 12.12
CA ILE A 48 7.67 -9.05 13.22
C ILE A 48 7.03 -9.98 14.26
N HIS A 49 6.27 -10.99 13.83
CA HIS A 49 5.65 -11.95 14.73
C HIS A 49 6.66 -12.78 15.51
N GLN A 50 7.77 -13.19 14.90
CA GLN A 50 8.87 -13.86 15.60
C GLN A 50 9.48 -12.98 16.71
N LEU A 51 9.60 -11.68 16.47
CA LEU A 51 10.17 -10.72 17.41
C LEU A 51 9.17 -10.27 18.48
N ASN A 52 7.89 -10.17 18.13
CA ASN A 52 6.81 -9.79 19.05
C ASN A 52 5.49 -10.53 18.70
N PRO A 53 5.26 -11.73 19.27
CA PRO A 53 4.10 -12.55 18.98
C PRO A 53 2.76 -12.01 19.57
N LYS A 54 2.80 -10.93 20.35
CA LYS A 54 1.60 -10.33 20.97
C LYS A 54 0.82 -9.40 20.05
N LEU A 55 1.41 -9.05 18.89
CA LEU A 55 0.78 -8.17 17.93
C LEU A 55 -0.23 -8.94 17.05
N HIS A 56 -1.30 -8.26 16.70
CA HIS A 56 -2.13 -8.64 15.55
C HIS A 56 -1.59 -7.95 14.30
N LEU A 57 -1.33 -8.71 13.22
CA LEU A 57 -0.75 -8.22 11.98
C LEU A 57 -1.71 -8.56 10.82
N LEU A 58 -2.10 -7.55 10.04
CA LEU A 58 -3.03 -7.69 8.94
C LEU A 58 -2.49 -6.98 7.69
N ALA A 59 -2.13 -7.71 6.65
CA ALA A 59 -1.80 -7.14 5.35
C ALA A 59 -2.97 -7.31 4.39
N VAL A 60 -3.51 -6.21 3.87
CA VAL A 60 -4.70 -6.22 3.03
C VAL A 60 -4.35 -6.17 1.55
N ASP A 61 -5.13 -6.85 0.71
CA ASP A 61 -5.18 -6.56 -0.72
C ASP A 61 -6.14 -5.38 -0.93
N GLN A 62 -5.62 -4.24 -1.36
CA GLN A 62 -6.47 -3.11 -1.72
C GLN A 62 -7.38 -3.48 -2.90
N PHE A 63 -8.58 -2.89 -3.00
CA PHE A 63 -9.48 -3.18 -4.11
C PHE A 63 -8.79 -3.10 -5.47
N GLY A 64 -9.11 -4.05 -6.34
CA GLY A 64 -8.47 -4.20 -7.64
C GLY A 64 -7.14 -4.96 -7.63
N HIS A 65 -6.64 -5.38 -6.46
CA HIS A 65 -5.37 -6.09 -6.31
C HIS A 65 -5.58 -7.46 -5.64
N GLY A 66 -4.62 -8.36 -5.83
CA GLY A 66 -4.55 -9.66 -5.16
C GLY A 66 -5.84 -10.46 -5.25
N LEU A 67 -6.39 -10.83 -4.11
CA LEU A 67 -7.62 -11.62 -3.99
C LEU A 67 -8.87 -10.77 -3.66
N SER A 68 -8.71 -9.44 -3.56
CA SER A 68 -9.83 -8.52 -3.31
C SER A 68 -10.66 -8.29 -4.56
N SER A 69 -11.91 -7.92 -4.37
CA SER A 69 -12.85 -7.59 -5.44
C SER A 69 -12.32 -6.47 -6.34
N HIS A 70 -12.66 -6.52 -7.60
CA HIS A 70 -12.55 -5.40 -8.52
C HIS A 70 -13.74 -4.45 -8.36
N LYS A 71 -13.51 -3.15 -8.56
CA LYS A 71 -14.61 -2.20 -8.68
C LYS A 71 -15.44 -2.51 -9.95
N SER A 72 -16.73 -2.18 -9.94
CA SER A 72 -17.64 -2.42 -11.06
C SER A 72 -17.08 -1.87 -12.38
N ARG A 73 -17.62 -2.35 -13.51
CA ARG A 73 -17.10 -2.03 -14.84
C ARG A 73 -16.97 -0.51 -15.09
N ASP A 74 -17.90 0.26 -14.57
CA ASP A 74 -18.01 1.70 -14.81
C ASP A 74 -17.18 2.54 -13.82
N ASN A 75 -16.64 1.92 -12.76
CA ASN A 75 -15.84 2.59 -11.75
C ASN A 75 -14.33 2.34 -11.98
N TYR A 76 -13.55 3.35 -11.62
CA TYR A 76 -12.08 3.32 -11.63
C TYR A 76 -11.56 3.36 -10.19
N TYR A 77 -10.25 3.59 -10.03
CA TYR A 77 -9.56 3.60 -8.74
C TYR A 77 -8.96 5.00 -8.48
N PRO A 78 -9.79 6.04 -8.27
CA PRO A 78 -9.27 7.34 -7.84
C PRO A 78 -8.64 7.20 -6.44
N PHE A 79 -7.56 7.94 -6.22
CA PHE A 79 -6.76 7.83 -5.00
C PHE A 79 -7.60 7.97 -3.70
N HIS A 80 -8.53 8.92 -3.69
CA HIS A 80 -9.32 9.19 -2.48
C HIS A 80 -10.29 8.07 -2.09
N ASP A 81 -10.70 7.24 -3.06
CA ASP A 81 -11.57 6.08 -2.77
C ASP A 81 -10.89 5.07 -1.85
N TYR A 82 -9.56 4.89 -1.97
CA TYR A 82 -8.83 3.99 -1.08
C TYR A 82 -8.90 4.42 0.39
N ILE A 83 -9.05 5.71 0.68
CA ILE A 83 -9.19 6.22 2.05
C ILE A 83 -10.56 5.82 2.60
N ALA A 84 -11.62 5.93 1.78
CA ALA A 84 -12.96 5.47 2.15
C ALA A 84 -13.04 3.94 2.29
N ASP A 85 -12.36 3.19 1.40
CA ASP A 85 -12.26 1.74 1.48
C ASP A 85 -11.56 1.31 2.79
N MET A 86 -10.50 2.03 3.19
CA MET A 86 -9.81 1.81 4.48
C MET A 86 -10.69 2.09 5.68
N TYR A 87 -11.49 3.16 5.64
CA TYR A 87 -12.43 3.45 6.72
C TYR A 87 -13.41 2.29 6.93
N GLN A 88 -14.00 1.76 5.86
CA GLN A 88 -14.91 0.61 5.92
C GLN A 88 -14.24 -0.64 6.49
N LEU A 89 -13.00 -0.92 6.05
CA LEU A 89 -12.23 -2.05 6.57
C LEU A 89 -11.95 -1.92 8.07
N LEU A 90 -11.53 -0.75 8.52
CA LEU A 90 -11.14 -0.52 9.91
C LEU A 90 -12.36 -0.44 10.84
N ASP A 91 -13.50 0.01 10.34
CA ASP A 91 -14.80 -0.06 11.04
C ASP A 91 -15.23 -1.52 11.26
N GLU A 92 -15.12 -2.36 10.24
CA GLU A 92 -15.42 -3.81 10.34
C GLU A 92 -14.40 -4.55 11.22
N LEU A 93 -13.10 -4.23 11.12
CA LEU A 93 -12.05 -4.81 11.95
C LEU A 93 -12.18 -4.41 13.41
N SER A 94 -12.57 -3.17 13.67
CA SER A 94 -12.75 -2.57 14.99
C SER A 94 -11.61 -2.85 15.97
N PRO A 95 -10.35 -2.50 15.63
CA PRO A 95 -9.20 -2.79 16.49
C PRO A 95 -9.19 -1.91 17.73
N ASN A 96 -8.78 -2.47 18.88
CA ASN A 96 -8.65 -1.69 20.13
C ASN A 96 -7.64 -0.54 19.98
N ARG A 97 -6.51 -0.82 19.36
CA ARG A 97 -5.43 0.13 19.04
C ARG A 97 -4.92 -0.15 17.65
N LEU A 98 -4.61 0.89 16.89
CA LEU A 98 -4.24 0.77 15.47
C LEU A 98 -2.91 1.45 15.16
N MET A 99 -2.03 0.71 14.50
CA MET A 99 -0.87 1.24 13.79
C MET A 99 -1.01 0.97 12.30
N LEU A 100 -0.74 1.96 11.46
CA LEU A 100 -0.70 1.81 10.01
C LEU A 100 0.74 1.73 9.50
N VAL A 101 0.98 0.77 8.61
CA VAL A 101 2.25 0.62 7.89
C VAL A 101 1.94 0.61 6.40
N GLY A 102 2.41 1.58 5.66
CA GLY A 102 2.18 1.67 4.21
C GLY A 102 3.46 1.65 3.41
N HIS A 103 3.45 0.94 2.27
CA HIS A 103 4.51 1.00 1.27
C HIS A 103 4.04 1.75 0.03
N SER A 104 4.83 2.69 -0.48
CA SER A 104 4.55 3.42 -1.73
C SER A 104 3.11 3.98 -1.74
N LEU A 105 2.22 3.54 -2.64
CA LEU A 105 0.80 3.92 -2.65
C LEU A 105 0.14 3.73 -1.28
N GLY A 106 0.42 2.61 -0.60
CA GLY A 106 -0.10 2.35 0.75
C GLY A 106 0.38 3.36 1.79
N ALA A 107 1.60 3.89 1.66
CA ALA A 107 2.12 4.96 2.51
C ALA A 107 1.34 6.28 2.31
N LEU A 108 0.98 6.59 1.05
CA LEU A 108 0.17 7.77 0.73
C LEU A 108 -1.24 7.66 1.31
N ILE A 109 -1.85 6.47 1.23
CA ILE A 109 -3.18 6.19 1.80
C ILE A 109 -3.12 6.29 3.32
N ALA A 110 -2.15 5.61 3.94
CA ALA A 110 -1.98 5.61 5.40
C ALA A 110 -1.78 7.02 5.97
N SER A 111 -1.00 7.88 5.29
CA SER A 111 -0.80 9.26 5.71
C SER A 111 -2.08 10.09 5.66
N CYS A 112 -2.85 9.97 4.58
CA CYS A 112 -4.13 10.68 4.45
C CYS A 112 -5.16 10.17 5.47
N TYR A 113 -5.20 8.86 5.71
CA TYR A 113 -6.08 8.28 6.72
C TYR A 113 -5.72 8.76 8.12
N SER A 114 -4.44 8.71 8.50
CA SER A 114 -3.96 9.16 9.82
C SER A 114 -4.20 10.65 10.06
N ALA A 115 -4.18 11.46 9.00
CA ALA A 115 -4.51 12.89 9.08
C ALA A 115 -6.01 13.14 9.24
N ALA A 116 -6.86 12.36 8.55
CA ALA A 116 -8.31 12.52 8.55
C ALA A 116 -8.98 11.94 9.82
N PHE A 117 -8.39 10.89 10.41
CA PHE A 117 -8.92 10.18 11.58
C PHE A 117 -7.83 10.03 12.66
N PRO A 118 -7.30 11.15 13.18
CA PRO A 118 -6.18 11.12 14.12
C PRO A 118 -6.52 10.44 15.46
N GLU A 119 -7.79 10.33 15.81
CA GLU A 119 -8.28 9.63 16.99
C GLU A 119 -8.23 8.11 16.86
N GLN A 120 -8.12 7.57 15.65
CA GLN A 120 -8.11 6.12 15.39
C GLN A 120 -6.69 5.56 15.24
N VAL A 121 -5.70 6.40 14.93
CA VAL A 121 -4.35 5.93 14.57
C VAL A 121 -3.34 6.35 15.63
N GLU A 122 -2.77 5.36 16.31
CA GLU A 122 -1.77 5.60 17.36
C GLU A 122 -0.34 5.72 16.83
N ALA A 123 -0.05 5.14 15.67
CA ALA A 123 1.25 5.30 15.03
C ALA A 123 1.18 5.06 13.51
N LEU A 124 2.08 5.69 12.78
CA LEU A 124 2.20 5.59 11.33
C LEU A 124 3.64 5.23 10.94
N VAL A 125 3.80 4.24 10.06
CA VAL A 125 5.07 3.99 9.35
C VAL A 125 4.84 4.07 7.84
N GLN A 126 5.62 4.89 7.19
CA GLN A 126 5.64 5.06 5.75
C GLN A 126 6.95 4.49 5.17
N ILE A 127 6.84 3.55 4.24
CA ILE A 127 7.99 2.95 3.57
C ILE A 127 7.98 3.43 2.12
N GLU A 128 9.03 4.14 1.70
CA GLU A 128 9.17 4.65 0.33
C GLU A 128 7.95 5.45 -0.18
N GLY A 129 7.41 6.30 0.69
CA GLY A 129 6.31 7.21 0.39
C GLY A 129 6.16 8.31 1.45
N THR A 130 5.83 9.52 1.03
CA THR A 130 5.79 10.71 1.91
C THR A 130 4.57 11.58 1.61
N GLY A 131 3.38 11.15 2.07
CA GLY A 131 2.15 11.90 1.83
C GLY A 131 1.59 11.74 0.41
N PRO A 132 0.47 12.36 0.08
CA PRO A 132 -0.18 12.19 -1.22
C PRO A 132 0.62 12.79 -2.37
N LEU A 133 0.48 12.19 -3.56
CA LEU A 133 1.12 12.71 -4.77
C LEU A 133 0.55 14.06 -5.17
N THR A 134 1.45 15.02 -5.40
CA THR A 134 1.10 16.36 -5.84
C THR A 134 1.51 16.63 -7.29
N GLU A 135 0.87 17.62 -7.89
CA GLU A 135 1.20 18.12 -9.20
C GLU A 135 0.97 19.64 -9.27
N SER A 136 1.73 20.33 -10.12
CA SER A 136 1.48 21.76 -10.37
C SER A 136 0.08 21.96 -10.96
N PRO A 137 -0.71 22.96 -10.48
CA PRO A 137 -2.01 23.30 -11.06
C PRO A 137 -1.97 23.58 -12.57
N SER A 138 -0.83 24.04 -13.09
CA SER A 138 -0.64 24.28 -14.53
C SER A 138 -0.76 23.01 -15.38
N ASN A 139 -0.58 21.82 -14.79
CA ASN A 139 -0.67 20.54 -15.47
C ASN A 139 -2.10 19.96 -15.47
N SER A 140 -3.05 20.57 -14.76
CA SER A 140 -4.39 20.00 -14.53
C SER A 140 -5.14 19.67 -15.82
N LEU A 141 -5.08 20.55 -16.82
CA LEU A 141 -5.75 20.32 -18.13
C LEU A 141 -5.14 19.12 -18.86
N GLN A 142 -3.81 19.04 -18.90
CA GLN A 142 -3.11 17.92 -19.56
C GLN A 142 -3.36 16.60 -18.83
N ARG A 143 -3.38 16.62 -17.50
CA ARG A 143 -3.72 15.46 -16.69
C ARG A 143 -5.13 14.96 -16.95
N LEU A 144 -6.11 15.86 -16.95
CA LEU A 144 -7.51 15.51 -17.25
C LEU A 144 -7.61 14.85 -18.62
N ARG A 145 -7.01 15.47 -19.65
CA ARG A 145 -6.98 14.92 -21.02
C ARG A 145 -6.34 13.51 -21.06
N ASN A 146 -5.18 13.35 -20.46
CA ASN A 146 -4.46 12.08 -20.43
C ASN A 146 -5.27 10.99 -19.72
N GLY A 147 -5.87 11.31 -18.58
CA GLY A 147 -6.70 10.39 -17.82
C GLY A 147 -7.93 9.92 -18.61
N VAL A 148 -8.65 10.83 -19.25
CA VAL A 148 -9.80 10.48 -20.11
C VAL A 148 -9.35 9.55 -21.25
N LEU A 149 -8.32 9.92 -22.01
CA LEU A 149 -7.81 9.11 -23.10
C LEU A 149 -7.26 7.76 -22.65
N SER A 150 -6.64 7.70 -21.46
CA SER A 150 -6.15 6.46 -20.86
C SER A 150 -7.30 5.49 -20.55
N ARG A 151 -8.42 5.99 -20.00
CA ARG A 151 -9.62 5.18 -19.74
C ARG A 151 -10.23 4.64 -21.04
N ILE A 152 -10.36 5.45 -22.06
CA ILE A 152 -10.88 5.02 -23.38
C ILE A 152 -9.99 3.94 -23.99
N ARG A 153 -8.65 4.12 -23.95
CA ARG A 153 -7.71 3.09 -24.42
C ARG A 153 -7.85 1.79 -23.65
N GLN A 154 -8.03 1.86 -22.32
CA GLN A 154 -8.15 0.67 -21.47
C GLN A 154 -9.45 -0.08 -21.72
N GLN A 155 -10.57 0.60 -21.94
CA GLN A 155 -11.88 -0.02 -22.26
C GLN A 155 -11.82 -0.88 -23.53
N ASN A 156 -11.01 -0.48 -24.50
CA ASN A 156 -10.87 -1.17 -25.78
C ASN A 156 -9.73 -2.20 -25.81
N LYS A 157 -9.01 -2.35 -24.70
CA LYS A 157 -7.85 -3.26 -24.63
C LYS A 157 -8.28 -4.66 -24.18
N PRO A 158 -8.00 -5.71 -24.98
CA PRO A 158 -8.30 -7.06 -24.58
C PRO A 158 -7.43 -7.47 -23.39
N GLU A 159 -7.96 -8.35 -22.56
CA GLU A 159 -7.18 -8.97 -21.49
C GLU A 159 -6.03 -9.79 -22.09
N ARG A 160 -4.85 -9.66 -21.48
CA ARG A 160 -3.64 -10.30 -21.98
C ARG A 160 -3.24 -11.48 -21.08
N ALA A 161 -3.27 -12.67 -21.65
CA ALA A 161 -2.74 -13.86 -21.00
C ALA A 161 -1.20 -13.82 -20.95
N LEU A 162 -0.66 -14.45 -19.93
CA LEU A 162 0.76 -14.75 -19.76
C LEU A 162 1.03 -16.19 -20.25
N ALA A 163 2.19 -16.41 -20.84
CA ALA A 163 2.57 -17.73 -21.33
C ALA A 163 2.78 -18.75 -20.20
N SER A 164 3.26 -18.30 -19.03
CA SER A 164 3.49 -19.16 -17.87
C SER A 164 3.56 -18.31 -16.59
N PHE A 165 3.51 -18.98 -15.43
CA PHE A 165 3.82 -18.40 -14.13
C PHE A 165 5.26 -17.87 -14.07
N ASP A 166 6.21 -18.63 -14.61
CA ASP A 166 7.63 -18.22 -14.66
C ASP A 166 7.83 -16.92 -15.44
N LEU A 167 7.05 -16.71 -16.51
CA LEU A 167 7.08 -15.44 -17.23
C LEU A 167 6.56 -14.30 -16.36
N ALA A 168 5.49 -14.51 -15.58
CA ALA A 168 4.99 -13.50 -14.63
C ALA A 168 6.07 -13.13 -13.61
N LEU A 169 6.72 -14.13 -13.01
CA LEU A 169 7.80 -13.93 -12.05
C LEU A 169 8.97 -13.17 -12.68
N LYS A 170 9.41 -13.59 -13.86
CA LYS A 170 10.50 -12.92 -14.60
C LYS A 170 10.19 -11.46 -14.92
N LEU A 171 8.95 -11.15 -15.32
CA LEU A 171 8.52 -9.78 -15.59
C LEU A 171 8.55 -8.91 -14.32
N ARG A 172 8.15 -9.46 -13.18
CA ARG A 172 8.23 -8.77 -11.89
C ARG A 172 9.68 -8.57 -11.43
N MET A 173 10.54 -9.58 -11.60
CA MET A 173 11.98 -9.46 -11.29
C MET A 173 12.62 -8.32 -12.10
N GLN A 174 12.32 -8.22 -13.39
CA GLN A 174 12.83 -7.15 -14.25
C GLN A 174 12.30 -5.77 -13.86
N ALA A 175 11.00 -5.69 -13.51
CA ALA A 175 10.36 -4.42 -13.15
C ALA A 175 10.82 -3.88 -11.78
N ASN A 176 11.03 -4.77 -10.81
CA ASN A 176 11.34 -4.39 -9.43
C ASN A 176 12.83 -4.49 -9.09
N GLN A 177 13.66 -5.09 -9.94
CA GLN A 177 15.10 -5.35 -9.70
C GLN A 177 15.34 -6.19 -8.43
N LEU A 178 14.46 -7.18 -8.18
CA LEU A 178 14.48 -8.06 -7.03
C LEU A 178 14.64 -9.52 -7.43
N SER A 179 15.04 -10.38 -6.49
CA SER A 179 15.17 -11.82 -6.70
C SER A 179 13.81 -12.52 -6.82
N ALA A 180 13.83 -13.74 -7.33
CA ALA A 180 12.63 -14.58 -7.43
C ALA A 180 12.01 -14.84 -6.05
N ASP A 181 12.82 -15.19 -5.04
CA ASP A 181 12.36 -15.52 -3.69
C ASP A 181 11.65 -14.34 -3.01
N GLN A 182 12.14 -13.11 -3.22
CA GLN A 182 11.51 -11.89 -2.70
C GLN A 182 10.16 -11.61 -3.34
N LEU A 183 9.99 -11.95 -4.61
CA LEU A 183 8.79 -11.63 -5.39
C LEU A 183 7.78 -12.78 -5.48
N LEU A 184 8.19 -14.01 -5.16
CA LEU A 184 7.34 -15.19 -5.26
C LEU A 184 5.99 -15.02 -4.53
N PRO A 185 5.92 -14.54 -3.26
CA PRO A 185 4.64 -14.37 -2.57
C PRO A 185 3.71 -13.35 -3.26
N ILE A 186 4.28 -12.31 -3.88
CA ILE A 186 3.51 -11.29 -4.62
C ILE A 186 2.96 -11.88 -5.92
N VAL A 187 3.77 -12.66 -6.64
CA VAL A 187 3.36 -13.24 -7.93
C VAL A 187 2.36 -14.37 -7.74
N GLU A 188 2.54 -15.25 -6.74
CA GLU A 188 1.58 -16.30 -6.40
C GLU A 188 0.21 -15.71 -6.08
N ARG A 189 0.16 -14.68 -5.24
CA ARG A 189 -1.08 -14.01 -4.87
C ARG A 189 -1.64 -13.12 -5.98
N GLY A 190 -0.78 -12.62 -6.86
CA GLY A 190 -1.12 -11.69 -7.94
C GLY A 190 -1.45 -12.32 -9.28
N THR A 191 -1.42 -13.65 -9.40
CA THR A 191 -1.73 -14.36 -10.64
C THR A 191 -2.80 -15.42 -10.44
N GLU A 192 -3.46 -15.79 -11.53
CA GLU A 192 -4.40 -16.91 -11.57
C GLU A 192 -4.23 -17.76 -12.83
N TYR A 193 -4.51 -19.05 -12.70
CA TYR A 193 -4.60 -19.97 -13.81
C TYR A 193 -6.07 -20.26 -14.10
N ARG A 194 -6.57 -19.84 -15.27
CA ARG A 194 -7.93 -20.09 -15.74
C ARG A 194 -7.94 -20.31 -17.25
N ASP A 195 -8.82 -21.10 -17.75
CA ASP A 195 -8.96 -21.42 -19.20
C ASP A 195 -7.62 -21.83 -19.84
N ASN A 196 -6.82 -22.63 -19.12
CA ASN A 196 -5.49 -23.11 -19.53
C ASN A 196 -4.46 -21.99 -19.82
N LYS A 197 -4.63 -20.82 -19.16
CA LYS A 197 -3.74 -19.66 -19.28
C LYS A 197 -3.51 -18.99 -17.95
N TRP A 198 -2.39 -18.31 -17.81
CA TRP A 198 -2.08 -17.47 -16.68
C TRP A 198 -2.51 -16.03 -16.93
N TYR A 199 -3.01 -15.37 -15.89
CA TYR A 199 -3.43 -13.97 -15.92
C TYR A 199 -2.98 -13.25 -14.65
N TRP A 200 -2.78 -11.93 -14.76
CA TRP A 200 -2.69 -11.09 -13.58
C TRP A 200 -4.06 -10.91 -12.95
N ARG A 201 -4.13 -11.00 -11.61
CA ARG A 201 -5.36 -10.73 -10.88
C ARG A 201 -5.67 -9.25 -10.75
N HIS A 202 -4.66 -8.39 -10.80
CA HIS A 202 -4.93 -6.96 -10.65
C HIS A 202 -5.83 -6.44 -11.79
N ASP A 203 -6.79 -5.59 -11.41
CA ASP A 203 -7.69 -4.95 -12.39
C ASP A 203 -6.87 -4.08 -13.36
N ALA A 204 -7.05 -4.31 -14.64
CA ALA A 204 -6.35 -3.56 -15.68
C ALA A 204 -6.63 -2.04 -15.63
N LYS A 205 -7.77 -1.62 -15.04
CA LYS A 205 -8.14 -0.22 -14.82
C LYS A 205 -7.22 0.52 -13.85
N LEU A 206 -6.48 -0.19 -12.99
CA LEU A 206 -5.45 0.38 -12.13
C LEU A 206 -4.32 1.07 -12.92
N LYS A 207 -4.12 0.68 -14.17
CA LYS A 207 -3.12 1.28 -15.07
C LYS A 207 -3.60 2.53 -15.81
N CYS A 208 -4.84 2.95 -15.56
CA CYS A 208 -5.33 4.21 -16.12
C CYS A 208 -4.73 5.40 -15.37
N ASP A 209 -4.38 6.42 -16.13
CA ASP A 209 -3.92 7.68 -15.56
C ASP A 209 -5.02 8.31 -14.69
N SER A 210 -4.64 8.88 -13.57
CA SER A 210 -5.53 9.67 -12.73
C SER A 210 -6.07 10.88 -13.49
N LEU A 211 -7.36 11.19 -13.30
CA LEU A 211 -7.95 12.42 -13.84
C LEU A 211 -7.53 13.67 -13.08
N TYR A 212 -7.11 13.51 -11.85
CA TYR A 212 -6.80 14.59 -10.93
C TYR A 212 -5.62 14.22 -10.03
N ARG A 213 -4.81 15.21 -9.69
CA ARG A 213 -3.88 15.21 -8.57
C ARG A 213 -4.03 16.51 -7.82
N MET A 214 -3.87 16.46 -6.49
CA MET A 214 -3.96 17.68 -5.68
C MET A 214 -2.75 18.58 -5.87
N ALA A 215 -2.93 19.87 -5.63
CA ALA A 215 -1.83 20.80 -5.51
C ALA A 215 -1.06 20.56 -4.21
N ARG A 216 0.15 21.07 -4.12
CA ARG A 216 1.02 20.92 -2.93
C ARG A 216 0.38 21.48 -1.67
N GLU A 217 -0.31 22.59 -1.77
CA GLU A 217 -1.00 23.25 -0.66
C GLU A 217 -2.08 22.34 -0.05
N HIS A 218 -2.82 21.59 -0.89
CA HIS A 218 -3.81 20.62 -0.41
C HIS A 218 -3.13 19.45 0.30
N ALA A 219 -2.04 18.92 -0.26
CA ALA A 219 -1.29 17.84 0.36
C ALA A 219 -0.72 18.26 1.72
N ASN A 220 -0.12 19.45 1.80
CA ASN A 220 0.43 20.00 3.02
C ASN A 220 -0.64 20.23 4.09
N SER A 221 -1.83 20.73 3.71
CA SER A 221 -2.92 20.89 4.67
C SER A 221 -3.45 19.56 5.24
N ILE A 222 -3.24 18.44 4.52
CA ILE A 222 -3.53 17.10 5.02
C ILE A 222 -2.39 16.62 5.93
N THR A 223 -1.15 16.59 5.43
CA THR A 223 -0.03 16.00 6.16
C THR A 223 0.30 16.72 7.46
N SER A 224 0.04 18.03 7.54
CA SER A 224 0.20 18.83 8.78
C SER A 224 -0.79 18.43 9.91
N GLN A 225 -1.81 17.64 9.62
CA GLN A 225 -2.77 17.14 10.60
C GLN A 225 -2.43 15.77 11.17
N ILE A 226 -1.35 15.13 10.73
CA ILE A 226 -0.88 13.85 11.31
C ILE A 226 -0.38 14.12 12.73
N ARG A 227 -1.04 13.53 13.73
CA ARG A 227 -0.76 13.78 15.15
C ARG A 227 -0.06 12.62 15.86
N CYS A 228 -0.18 11.41 15.34
CA CYS A 228 0.46 10.24 15.93
C CYS A 228 1.99 10.25 15.67
N PRO A 229 2.78 9.59 16.54
CA PRO A 229 4.18 9.30 16.24
C PRO A 229 4.33 8.66 14.88
N HIS A 230 5.24 9.19 14.03
CA HIS A 230 5.38 8.61 12.72
C HIS A 230 6.83 8.50 12.23
N LEU A 231 7.08 7.44 11.47
CA LEU A 231 8.37 7.06 10.93
C LEU A 231 8.30 6.96 9.41
N ILE A 232 9.29 7.52 8.73
CA ILE A 232 9.52 7.31 7.30
C ILE A 232 10.77 6.44 7.13
N VAL A 233 10.64 5.33 6.41
CA VAL A 233 11.75 4.43 6.05
C VAL A 233 12.02 4.59 4.57
N LEU A 234 13.24 4.97 4.20
CA LEU A 234 13.69 5.15 2.82
C LEU A 234 14.80 4.16 2.49
N GLY A 235 14.77 3.56 1.30
CA GLY A 235 15.89 2.84 0.75
C GLY A 235 16.99 3.81 0.29
N ASP A 236 18.26 3.50 0.55
CA ASP A 236 19.40 4.34 0.10
C ASP A 236 19.52 4.39 -1.43
N GLN A 237 18.91 3.44 -2.13
CA GLN A 237 18.76 3.37 -3.59
C GLN A 237 17.29 3.49 -4.04
N GLY A 238 16.41 3.96 -3.14
CA GLY A 238 14.99 4.19 -3.41
C GLY A 238 14.72 5.43 -4.26
N PHE A 239 13.53 5.99 -4.15
CA PHE A 239 13.16 7.19 -4.90
C PHE A 239 13.91 8.43 -4.41
N GLN A 240 14.88 8.89 -5.18
CA GLN A 240 15.78 9.99 -4.84
C GLN A 240 15.09 11.33 -4.57
N HIS A 241 13.86 11.51 -5.03
CA HIS A 241 13.10 12.74 -4.76
C HIS A 241 12.43 12.77 -3.39
N LEU A 242 12.21 11.61 -2.73
CA LEU A 242 11.50 11.55 -1.45
C LEU A 242 12.21 12.28 -0.31
N PRO A 243 13.54 12.19 -0.14
CA PRO A 243 14.25 12.93 0.90
C PRO A 243 14.19 14.44 0.72
N SER A 244 14.06 14.92 -0.52
CA SER A 244 14.02 16.34 -0.87
C SER A 244 12.61 16.93 -0.95
N ASN A 245 11.58 16.11 -0.79
CA ASN A 245 10.20 16.60 -0.81
C ASN A 245 9.96 17.55 0.36
N GLN A 246 9.57 18.76 0.04
CA GLN A 246 9.12 19.75 1.02
C GLN A 246 7.67 19.42 1.40
N VAL A 247 7.50 18.53 2.38
CA VAL A 247 6.21 18.18 2.97
C VAL A 247 6.05 18.98 4.26
N ASP A 248 4.92 19.61 4.44
CA ASP A 248 4.56 20.24 5.69
C ASP A 248 3.97 19.18 6.64
N TRP A 249 4.66 18.95 7.75
CA TRP A 249 4.26 18.00 8.79
C TRP A 249 3.65 18.68 10.01
N GLY A 250 3.45 20.00 9.94
CA GLY A 250 2.95 20.77 11.08
C GLY A 250 3.87 20.68 12.30
N GLU A 251 3.28 20.46 13.47
CA GLU A 251 3.99 20.39 14.75
C GLU A 251 4.61 19.00 15.04
N ASN A 252 4.31 17.98 14.21
CA ASN A 252 4.71 16.60 14.44
C ASN A 252 5.53 16.04 13.26
N PRO A 253 6.78 16.47 13.04
CA PRO A 253 7.59 15.96 11.95
C PRO A 253 7.95 14.48 12.17
N PRO A 254 8.05 13.69 11.08
CA PRO A 254 8.43 12.29 11.15
C PRO A 254 9.88 12.09 11.58
N GLN A 255 10.15 10.97 12.22
CA GLN A 255 11.49 10.42 12.22
C GLN A 255 11.75 9.85 10.80
N VAL A 256 12.86 10.24 10.16
CA VAL A 256 13.26 9.69 8.86
C VAL A 256 14.49 8.82 9.06
N VAL A 257 14.45 7.59 8.54
CA VAL A 257 15.59 6.66 8.58
C VAL A 257 15.85 6.10 7.19
N SER A 258 17.12 5.85 6.89
CA SER A 258 17.53 5.15 5.67
C SER A 258 17.94 3.71 6.00
N VAL A 259 17.60 2.79 5.10
CA VAL A 259 18.06 1.39 5.13
C VAL A 259 18.66 1.07 3.76
N ALA A 260 19.50 0.04 3.70
CA ALA A 260 20.03 -0.42 2.41
C ALA A 260 18.87 -0.92 1.52
N GLY A 261 18.98 -0.72 0.20
CA GLY A 261 18.04 -1.25 -0.78
C GLY A 261 17.30 -0.18 -1.59
N GLY A 262 16.45 -0.67 -2.49
CA GLY A 262 15.69 0.14 -3.44
C GLY A 262 14.29 0.52 -2.94
N HIS A 263 13.39 0.74 -3.90
CA HIS A 263 11.99 1.09 -3.60
C HIS A 263 11.23 0.00 -2.81
N HIS A 264 11.69 -1.23 -2.84
CA HIS A 264 11.12 -2.33 -2.05
C HIS A 264 12.04 -2.72 -0.88
N CYS A 265 12.68 -1.78 -0.22
CA CYS A 265 13.64 -2.03 0.87
C CYS A 265 13.06 -2.92 1.98
N HIS A 266 11.75 -2.96 2.18
CA HIS A 266 11.08 -3.86 3.12
C HIS A 266 11.15 -5.35 2.71
N LEU A 267 11.37 -5.66 1.43
CA LEU A 267 11.63 -7.01 0.93
C LEU A 267 13.13 -7.36 0.96
N GLU A 268 14.00 -6.35 0.90
CA GLU A 268 15.46 -6.50 0.87
C GLU A 268 16.05 -6.54 2.28
N GLN A 269 15.51 -5.74 3.22
CA GLN A 269 16.03 -5.56 4.59
C GLN A 269 14.97 -5.89 5.64
N ILE A 270 14.36 -7.08 5.52
CA ILE A 270 13.22 -7.52 6.33
C ILE A 270 13.47 -7.32 7.83
N LEU A 271 14.60 -7.79 8.35
CA LEU A 271 14.92 -7.69 9.78
C LEU A 271 15.12 -6.25 10.26
N GLU A 272 15.80 -5.43 9.45
CA GLU A 272 16.04 -4.02 9.79
C GLU A 272 14.73 -3.24 9.80
N VAL A 273 13.91 -3.39 8.77
CA VAL A 273 12.60 -2.73 8.69
C VAL A 273 11.67 -3.22 9.81
N ALA A 274 11.66 -4.52 10.14
CA ALA A 274 10.91 -5.06 11.27
C ALA A 274 11.32 -4.39 12.60
N LYS A 275 12.62 -4.23 12.85
CA LYS A 275 13.14 -3.55 14.06
C LYS A 275 12.72 -2.07 14.10
N ARG A 276 12.71 -1.37 12.96
CA ARG A 276 12.25 0.03 12.89
C ARG A 276 10.76 0.15 13.23
N ILE A 277 9.93 -0.74 12.70
CA ILE A 277 8.50 -0.81 13.00
C ILE A 277 8.28 -1.10 14.49
N LEU A 278 8.95 -2.11 15.05
CA LEU A 278 8.87 -2.44 16.48
C LEU A 278 9.41 -1.32 17.37
N GLY A 279 10.39 -0.55 16.90
CA GLY A 279 10.87 0.64 17.59
C GLY A 279 9.80 1.74 17.72
N VAL A 280 8.83 1.81 16.82
CA VAL A 280 7.66 2.68 16.95
C VAL A 280 6.63 2.06 17.90
N VAL A 281 6.34 0.75 17.77
CA VAL A 281 5.42 0.01 18.68
C VAL A 281 5.82 0.21 20.15
N ASN A 282 7.11 0.20 20.47
CA ASN A 282 7.59 0.35 21.85
C ASN A 282 7.48 1.81 22.40
N LYS A 283 7.06 2.76 21.59
CA LYS A 283 6.89 4.18 21.99
C LYS A 283 5.44 4.58 22.25
N ILE A 284 4.50 3.72 21.91
CA ILE A 284 3.05 3.93 22.03
C ILE A 284 2.36 3.03 23.07
#